data_ebec052aa82fe1a2b4ee982b51cdf65f
#
_entry.id   ebec052aa82fe1a2b4ee982b51cdf65f
#
_cell.length_a   1.000
_cell.length_b   1.000
_cell.length_c   1.000
_cell.angle_alpha   90.00
_cell.angle_beta   90.00
_cell.angle_gamma   90.00
#
_symmetry.space_group_name_H-M   'P 1'
#
loop_
_entity.id
_entity.type
_entity.pdbx_description
1 polymer ?
#
loop_
_entity_poly.entity_id
_entity_poly.type
_entity_poly.pdbx_seq_one_letter_code
_entity_poly.pdbx_strand_id
1 'polypeptide(L)'
;GRLREQKDSLTARIQSMNVQVLKFVFRSSKYKSMYENERVEADKIRDEGIQLRGNLQAANEQIDAQYEEIKRLTKEREERLEDFEKKMEKKIHDQLEESHAKKHLRAAAFESALFGTGVMKGPFAIDKEYPNWDEEGNYSPTFKTIPQTSSVSIWNFYPDPDAATMEEAEYVVERHKMSRSQVRGLKNRPYFRENAVDNALKLGESYRKQWWEHIMEDNSEEDRAERFEVLEFWGFVDKEMIKDQGVDIPKDLEDADQLSVNIWICNGQVLRLVMNPFTPAYIPYFVAPYEMNPYSIFGIGIAENMDDTQTLMNGFMRMAVDNAALSGNLLIEVDETNLVPGQDLSVYPGKVFRRQGGAPGQAIFGTKFPNVSNENMQMFDKARVLADESTGFPSFAHGQTGVSGVGRTASGISMLMSAANGSIRNVVKNIDDYLLAPLGKAFFGFNMQFDFDKEIKGDLEIKARGTESLMANEVRSQRLMQFMQVVSNPALAPFARMDYIVREIAKSMDLDPDKVGNNMAEAAIQAEILKEFRETNPPPAPPPGVNAPQNAPAGAQVQDTQGSGGGTIGTGTAPQPGEQGFSGNTGQQQIQ
;
A
#
# COMPACT_ATOMS: atom_id res chain seq x y z
N GLY A 1 10.19 30.50 29.03
CA GLY A 1 9.71 31.86 28.71
C GLY A 1 10.09 32.86 29.79
N ARG A 2 9.64 32.66 31.05
CA ARG A 2 9.87 33.59 32.18
C ARG A 2 11.34 33.84 32.52
N LEU A 3 12.20 32.85 32.55
CA LEU A 3 13.63 33.00 32.86
C LEU A 3 14.40 33.73 31.75
N ARG A 4 13.98 33.57 30.49
CA ARG A 4 14.58 34.31 29.37
C ARG A 4 14.24 35.80 29.43
N GLU A 5 12.99 36.12 29.79
CA GLU A 5 12.59 37.53 30.03
C GLU A 5 13.31 38.15 31.22
N GLN A 6 13.56 37.41 32.32
CA GLN A 6 14.35 37.89 33.46
C GLN A 6 15.82 38.14 33.08
N LYS A 7 16.43 37.26 32.28
CA LYS A 7 17.78 37.44 31.75
C LYS A 7 17.90 38.70 30.90
N ASP A 8 16.98 38.89 29.97
CA ASP A 8 16.99 40.06 29.08
C ASP A 8 16.76 41.34 29.87
N SER A 9 15.88 41.33 30.87
CA SER A 9 15.65 42.44 31.79
C SER A 9 16.89 42.78 32.63
N LEU A 10 17.60 41.79 33.19
CA LEU A 10 18.83 41.98 33.96
C LEU A 10 19.97 42.50 33.08
N THR A 11 20.11 42.00 31.88
CA THR A 11 21.13 42.45 30.91
C THR A 11 20.90 43.92 30.51
N ALA A 12 19.67 44.33 30.25
CA ALA A 12 19.31 45.71 29.94
C ALA A 12 19.61 46.66 31.13
N ARG A 13 19.34 46.21 32.38
CA ARG A 13 19.66 46.97 33.59
C ARG A 13 21.17 47.14 33.78
N ILE A 14 22.00 46.12 33.56
CA ILE A 14 23.46 46.18 33.62
C ILE A 14 24.01 47.15 32.56
N GLN A 15 23.51 47.12 31.32
CA GLN A 15 23.92 48.07 30.27
C GLN A 15 23.55 49.52 30.62
N SER A 16 22.34 49.76 31.14
CA SER A 16 21.90 51.08 31.61
C SER A 16 22.78 51.62 32.71
N MET A 17 23.15 50.80 33.70
CA MET A 17 24.04 51.19 34.80
C MET A 17 25.45 51.47 34.32
N ASN A 18 26.03 50.72 33.42
CA ASN A 18 27.36 50.99 32.85
C ASN A 18 27.40 52.36 32.14
N VAL A 19 26.34 52.76 31.43
CA VAL A 19 26.19 54.03 30.77
C VAL A 19 26.08 55.19 31.83
N GLN A 20 25.38 54.95 32.96
CA GLN A 20 25.29 55.94 34.06
C GLN A 20 26.65 56.16 34.74
N VAL A 21 27.38 55.07 35.01
CA VAL A 21 28.74 55.18 35.61
C VAL A 21 29.70 55.96 34.70
N LEU A 22 29.67 55.74 33.40
CA LEU A 22 30.47 56.46 32.41
C LEU A 22 30.10 57.98 32.36
N LYS A 23 28.82 58.33 32.43
CA LYS A 23 28.38 59.75 32.50
C LYS A 23 28.81 60.40 33.76
N PHE A 24 28.94 59.73 34.88
CA PHE A 24 29.34 60.24 36.18
C PHE A 24 30.81 60.56 36.21
N VAL A 25 31.70 59.76 35.69
CA VAL A 25 33.15 59.98 35.63
C VAL A 25 33.52 61.21 34.82
N PHE A 26 32.78 61.61 33.83
CA PHE A 26 33.04 62.75 32.97
C PHE A 26 32.59 64.15 33.59
N ARG A 27 31.72 64.14 34.63
CA ARG A 27 31.21 65.42 35.26
C ARG A 27 31.99 65.92 36.46
N SER A 28 32.99 65.19 36.96
CA SER A 28 33.56 65.48 38.31
C SER A 28 34.75 66.40 38.37
N SER A 29 35.07 67.16 37.33
CA SER A 29 36.28 68.07 37.38
C SER A 29 36.06 69.46 38.00
N LYS A 30 34.88 69.79 38.54
CA LYS A 30 34.58 71.16 38.94
C LYS A 30 34.25 71.42 40.42
N TYR A 31 33.98 70.41 41.30
CA TYR A 31 33.65 70.70 42.74
C TYR A 31 34.10 69.56 43.68
N LYS A 32 35.12 69.85 44.50
CA LYS A 32 35.71 68.87 45.43
C LYS A 32 34.78 68.41 46.58
N SER A 33 33.77 69.17 46.98
CA SER A 33 32.79 68.78 48.02
C SER A 33 31.61 67.94 47.48
N MET A 34 31.31 68.02 46.21
CA MET A 34 30.39 67.14 45.55
C MET A 34 31.04 65.75 45.22
N TYR A 35 32.36 65.75 45.13
CA TYR A 35 33.13 64.57 44.73
C TYR A 35 33.04 63.39 45.71
N GLU A 36 32.94 63.65 47.03
CA GLU A 36 32.82 62.61 48.04
C GLU A 36 31.43 61.96 48.04
N ASN A 37 30.36 62.75 47.92
CA ASN A 37 28.99 62.21 47.81
C ASN A 37 28.78 61.50 46.50
N GLU A 38 29.29 62.00 45.40
CA GLU A 38 29.26 61.43 44.09
C GLU A 38 30.06 60.10 44.01
N ARG A 39 31.19 60.02 44.77
CA ARG A 39 32.00 58.82 44.89
C ARG A 39 31.26 57.68 45.64
N VAL A 40 30.57 58.03 46.73
CA VAL A 40 29.74 57.07 47.48
C VAL A 40 28.58 56.55 46.64
N GLU A 41 27.99 57.41 45.81
CA GLU A 41 26.91 57.04 44.92
C GLU A 41 27.43 56.21 43.74
N ALA A 42 28.61 56.53 43.21
CA ALA A 42 29.27 55.66 42.17
C ALA A 42 29.68 54.29 42.71
N ASP A 43 30.17 54.21 43.96
CA ASP A 43 30.48 52.95 44.62
C ASP A 43 29.22 52.15 44.88
N LYS A 44 28.08 52.73 45.30
CA LYS A 44 26.78 52.06 45.41
C LYS A 44 26.29 51.47 44.05
N ILE A 45 26.36 52.26 42.99
CA ILE A 45 25.99 51.84 41.63
C ILE A 45 26.91 50.71 41.17
N ARG A 46 28.18 50.74 41.53
CA ARG A 46 29.15 49.67 41.23
C ARG A 46 28.82 48.39 41.97
N ASP A 47 28.50 48.50 43.29
CA ASP A 47 28.12 47.35 44.11
C ASP A 47 26.79 46.73 43.65
N GLU A 48 25.79 47.53 43.30
CA GLU A 48 24.56 47.10 42.66
C GLU A 48 24.84 46.41 41.30
N GLY A 49 25.80 46.95 40.51
CA GLY A 49 26.22 46.33 39.25
C GLY A 49 26.89 44.98 39.44
N ILE A 50 27.67 44.81 40.51
CA ILE A 50 28.28 43.51 40.86
C ILE A 50 27.20 42.53 41.30
N GLN A 51 26.24 42.93 42.13
CA GLN A 51 25.11 42.08 42.54
C GLN A 51 24.24 41.65 41.36
N LEU A 52 23.93 42.58 40.44
CA LEU A 52 23.15 42.27 39.23
C LEU A 52 23.89 41.31 38.31
N ARG A 53 25.20 41.39 38.17
CA ARG A 53 26.02 40.43 37.42
C ARG A 53 25.99 39.05 38.07
N GLY A 54 26.12 38.99 39.41
CA GLY A 54 25.98 37.75 40.17
C GLY A 54 24.60 37.06 39.98
N ASN A 55 23.54 37.87 40.07
CA ASN A 55 22.18 37.38 39.84
C ASN A 55 21.96 36.91 38.38
N LEU A 56 22.55 37.59 37.40
CA LEU A 56 22.49 37.18 36.00
C LEU A 56 23.24 35.86 35.78
N GLN A 57 24.40 35.69 36.39
CA GLN A 57 25.16 34.45 36.30
C GLN A 57 24.40 33.29 36.93
N ALA A 58 23.85 33.47 38.14
CA ALA A 58 23.02 32.48 38.81
C ALA A 58 21.75 32.10 37.98
N ALA A 59 21.12 33.10 37.35
CA ALA A 59 19.97 32.86 36.46
C ALA A 59 20.37 32.08 35.18
N ASN A 60 21.55 32.35 34.61
CA ASN A 60 22.07 31.57 33.48
C ASN A 60 22.34 30.13 33.87
N GLU A 61 23.00 29.87 35.01
CA GLU A 61 23.25 28.52 35.51
C GLU A 61 21.94 27.73 35.75
N GLN A 62 20.90 28.42 36.27
CA GLN A 62 19.57 27.79 36.40
C GLN A 62 18.91 27.49 35.08
N ILE A 63 19.04 28.38 34.08
CA ILE A 63 18.51 28.16 32.73
C ILE A 63 19.21 26.97 32.07
N ASP A 64 20.53 26.89 32.17
CA ASP A 64 21.32 25.81 31.59
C ASP A 64 20.98 24.46 32.26
N ALA A 65 20.83 24.45 33.59
CA ALA A 65 20.38 23.25 34.31
C ALA A 65 18.98 22.78 33.90
N GLN A 66 18.03 23.72 33.76
CA GLN A 66 16.68 23.41 33.29
C GLN A 66 16.66 22.97 31.83
N TYR A 67 17.53 23.53 30.99
CA TYR A 67 17.66 23.11 29.59
C TYR A 67 18.15 21.67 29.48
N GLU A 68 19.18 21.29 30.24
CA GLU A 68 19.69 19.91 30.28
C GLU A 68 18.63 18.93 30.85
N GLU A 69 17.87 19.34 31.85
CA GLU A 69 16.77 18.52 32.39
C GLU A 69 15.65 18.33 31.37
N ILE A 70 15.23 19.39 30.67
CA ILE A 70 14.24 19.32 29.60
C ILE A 70 14.74 18.38 28.49
N LYS A 71 16.00 18.49 28.10
CA LYS A 71 16.62 17.64 27.08
C LYS A 71 16.64 16.16 27.50
N ARG A 72 16.97 15.89 28.76
CA ARG A 72 16.93 14.53 29.32
C ARG A 72 15.50 13.97 29.32
N LEU A 73 14.53 14.74 29.83
CA LEU A 73 13.12 14.33 29.86
C LEU A 73 12.54 14.14 28.47
N THR A 74 12.94 14.96 27.51
CA THR A 74 12.54 14.82 26.11
C THR A 74 13.06 13.52 25.53
N LYS A 75 14.33 13.21 25.78
CA LYS A 75 14.96 11.97 25.32
C LYS A 75 14.31 10.72 25.95
N GLU A 76 14.07 10.77 27.27
CA GLU A 76 13.36 9.67 27.97
C GLU A 76 11.93 9.50 27.48
N ARG A 77 11.26 10.59 27.07
CA ARG A 77 9.94 10.55 26.47
C ARG A 77 10.00 9.93 25.06
N GLU A 78 10.96 10.33 24.24
CA GLU A 78 11.17 9.78 22.90
C GLU A 78 11.46 8.28 22.96
N GLU A 79 12.35 7.83 23.85
CA GLU A 79 12.66 6.41 24.04
C GLU A 79 11.42 5.60 24.46
N ARG A 80 10.59 6.15 25.37
CA ARG A 80 9.33 5.50 25.75
C ARG A 80 8.31 5.47 24.64
N LEU A 81 8.20 6.51 23.84
CA LEU A 81 7.30 6.54 22.69
C LEU A 81 7.72 5.52 21.63
N GLU A 82 9.01 5.38 21.36
CA GLU A 82 9.52 4.33 20.46
C GLU A 82 9.20 2.91 20.97
N ASP A 83 9.27 2.68 22.27
CA ASP A 83 8.92 1.38 22.87
C ASP A 83 7.42 1.10 22.75
N PHE A 84 6.57 2.09 22.99
CA PHE A 84 5.12 1.98 22.77
C PHE A 84 4.78 1.75 21.28
N GLU A 85 5.45 2.46 20.37
CA GLU A 85 5.26 2.29 18.93
C GLU A 85 5.57 0.85 18.51
N LYS A 86 6.72 0.31 18.89
CA LYS A 86 7.13 -1.05 18.58
C LYS A 86 6.18 -2.11 19.15
N LYS A 87 5.71 -1.92 20.38
CA LYS A 87 4.76 -2.84 21.03
C LYS A 87 3.39 -2.80 20.37
N MET A 88 2.89 -1.61 20.05
CA MET A 88 1.61 -1.44 19.36
C MET A 88 1.66 -1.97 17.92
N GLU A 89 2.72 -1.67 17.17
CA GLU A 89 2.93 -2.18 15.81
C GLU A 89 2.93 -3.71 15.81
N LYS A 90 3.69 -4.33 16.72
CA LYS A 90 3.71 -5.78 16.88
C LYS A 90 2.33 -6.33 17.21
N LYS A 91 1.61 -5.70 18.15
CA LYS A 91 0.28 -6.12 18.55
C LYS A 91 -0.72 -6.09 17.39
N ILE A 92 -0.75 -4.99 16.63
CA ILE A 92 -1.62 -4.86 15.44
C ILE A 92 -1.22 -5.90 14.39
N HIS A 93 0.08 -6.11 14.17
CA HIS A 93 0.56 -7.12 13.22
C HIS A 93 0.09 -8.53 13.61
N ASP A 94 0.26 -8.92 14.88
CA ASP A 94 -0.19 -10.20 15.39
C ASP A 94 -1.71 -10.36 15.24
N GLN A 95 -2.50 -9.32 15.54
CA GLN A 95 -3.96 -9.31 15.36
C GLN A 95 -4.39 -9.44 13.89
N LEU A 96 -3.70 -8.79 12.97
CA LEU A 96 -3.96 -8.91 11.54
C LEU A 96 -3.60 -10.31 11.01
N GLU A 97 -2.57 -10.95 11.54
CA GLU A 97 -2.25 -12.35 11.21
C GLU A 97 -3.29 -13.31 11.78
N GLU A 98 -3.66 -13.18 13.06
CA GLU A 98 -4.67 -14.02 13.72
C GLU A 98 -6.06 -13.91 13.07
N SER A 99 -6.42 -12.72 12.57
CA SER A 99 -7.67 -12.46 11.84
C SER A 99 -7.64 -12.91 10.38
N HIS A 100 -6.51 -13.43 9.89
CA HIS A 100 -6.30 -13.75 8.47
C HIS A 100 -6.55 -12.56 7.53
N ALA A 101 -6.24 -11.34 7.97
CA ALA A 101 -6.50 -10.12 7.23
C ALA A 101 -5.93 -10.14 5.80
N LYS A 102 -4.75 -10.76 5.59
CA LYS A 102 -4.14 -10.93 4.26
C LYS A 102 -5.05 -11.65 3.26
N LYS A 103 -5.86 -12.64 3.72
CA LYS A 103 -6.83 -13.35 2.88
C LYS A 103 -7.97 -12.44 2.48
N HIS A 104 -8.52 -11.71 3.44
CA HIS A 104 -9.63 -10.78 3.22
C HIS A 104 -9.20 -9.58 2.38
N LEU A 105 -8.01 -9.04 2.62
CA LEU A 105 -7.42 -7.98 1.79
C LEU A 105 -7.27 -8.40 0.33
N ARG A 106 -6.80 -9.65 0.08
CA ARG A 106 -6.68 -10.17 -1.29
C ARG A 106 -8.04 -10.30 -1.97
N ALA A 107 -9.08 -10.72 -1.24
CA ALA A 107 -10.44 -10.79 -1.77
C ALA A 107 -11.00 -9.40 -2.10
N ALA A 108 -10.83 -8.42 -1.20
CA ALA A 108 -11.23 -7.04 -1.44
C ALA A 108 -10.48 -6.40 -2.60
N ALA A 109 -9.16 -6.63 -2.72
CA ALA A 109 -8.36 -6.15 -3.84
C ALA A 109 -8.79 -6.76 -5.19
N PHE A 110 -9.18 -8.03 -5.19
CA PHE A 110 -9.73 -8.68 -6.38
C PHE A 110 -11.08 -8.08 -6.80
N GLU A 111 -12.00 -7.88 -5.85
CA GLU A 111 -13.28 -7.21 -6.13
C GLU A 111 -13.07 -5.76 -6.57
N SER A 112 -12.12 -5.04 -5.96
CA SER A 112 -11.75 -3.68 -6.39
C SER A 112 -11.29 -3.66 -7.85
N ALA A 113 -10.43 -4.57 -8.25
CA ALA A 113 -9.95 -4.64 -9.63
C ALA A 113 -11.07 -5.01 -10.62
N LEU A 114 -11.96 -5.95 -10.25
CA LEU A 114 -12.99 -6.46 -11.15
C LEU A 114 -14.19 -5.52 -11.24
N PHE A 115 -14.74 -5.12 -10.09
CA PHE A 115 -15.98 -4.36 -9.95
C PHE A 115 -15.76 -2.87 -9.60
N GLY A 116 -14.52 -2.44 -9.54
CA GLY A 116 -14.16 -1.06 -9.21
C GLY A 116 -14.08 -0.75 -7.71
N THR A 117 -14.55 -1.63 -6.84
CA THR A 117 -14.65 -1.33 -5.41
C THR A 117 -14.42 -2.57 -4.56
N GLY A 118 -13.48 -2.50 -3.65
CA GLY A 118 -13.23 -3.52 -2.64
C GLY A 118 -13.62 -3.04 -1.25
N VAL A 119 -14.33 -3.88 -0.48
CA VAL A 119 -14.86 -3.52 0.82
C VAL A 119 -14.32 -4.44 1.90
N MET A 120 -13.84 -3.86 2.99
CA MET A 120 -13.49 -4.57 4.21
C MET A 120 -14.25 -4.00 5.40
N LYS A 121 -14.61 -4.89 6.33
CA LYS A 121 -15.27 -4.57 7.59
C LYS A 121 -14.37 -4.94 8.75
N GLY A 122 -14.36 -4.12 9.79
CA GLY A 122 -13.66 -4.40 11.05
C GLY A 122 -13.02 -3.16 11.67
N PRO A 123 -12.37 -3.32 12.83
CA PRO A 123 -12.35 -4.53 13.65
C PRO A 123 -13.68 -4.79 14.35
N PHE A 124 -14.05 -6.04 14.48
CA PHE A 124 -15.15 -6.47 15.32
C PHE A 124 -14.70 -7.61 16.25
N ALA A 125 -15.18 -7.59 17.49
CA ALA A 125 -14.78 -8.55 18.49
C ALA A 125 -15.40 -9.93 18.23
N ILE A 126 -14.57 -10.97 18.18
CA ILE A 126 -15.01 -12.36 18.18
C ILE A 126 -14.30 -13.16 19.26
N ASP A 127 -14.98 -14.15 19.79
CA ASP A 127 -14.40 -15.10 20.71
C ASP A 127 -13.81 -16.26 19.90
N LYS A 128 -12.49 -16.39 19.95
CA LYS A 128 -11.75 -17.47 19.29
C LYS A 128 -11.31 -18.49 20.32
N GLU A 129 -11.57 -19.75 20.00
CA GLU A 129 -11.14 -20.88 20.82
C GLU A 129 -9.67 -21.18 20.56
N TYR A 130 -8.88 -21.25 21.63
CA TYR A 130 -7.49 -21.67 21.59
C TYR A 130 -7.35 -23.01 22.31
N PRO A 131 -6.66 -23.97 21.67
CA PRO A 131 -6.38 -25.24 22.34
C PRO A 131 -5.51 -25.01 23.57
N ASN A 132 -5.96 -25.50 24.67
CA ASN A 132 -5.22 -25.48 25.93
C ASN A 132 -5.44 -26.81 26.66
N TRP A 133 -4.50 -27.17 27.51
CA TRP A 133 -4.56 -28.36 28.36
C TRP A 133 -4.39 -27.93 29.81
N ASP A 134 -5.19 -28.52 30.69
CA ASP A 134 -5.06 -28.30 32.12
C ASP A 134 -3.79 -28.99 32.68
N GLU A 135 -3.50 -28.77 33.97
CA GLU A 135 -2.34 -29.36 34.63
C GLU A 135 -2.42 -30.91 34.68
N GLU A 136 -3.61 -31.47 34.50
CA GLU A 136 -3.89 -32.91 34.50
C GLU A 136 -3.80 -33.53 33.09
N GLY A 137 -3.54 -32.71 32.06
CA GLY A 137 -3.41 -33.13 30.66
C GLY A 137 -4.75 -33.32 29.92
N ASN A 138 -5.86 -32.84 30.46
CA ASN A 138 -7.15 -32.84 29.76
C ASN A 138 -7.27 -31.61 28.85
N TYR A 139 -7.93 -31.77 27.70
CA TYR A 139 -8.22 -30.67 26.79
C TYR A 139 -9.20 -29.69 27.42
N SER A 140 -8.74 -28.48 27.70
CA SER A 140 -9.53 -27.38 28.30
C SER A 140 -9.33 -26.12 27.44
N PRO A 141 -10.14 -25.92 26.39
CA PRO A 141 -9.98 -24.79 25.47
C PRO A 141 -10.21 -23.46 26.20
N THR A 142 -9.36 -22.49 25.89
CA THR A 142 -9.52 -21.11 26.37
C THR A 142 -10.09 -20.25 25.26
N PHE A 143 -11.07 -19.39 25.61
CA PHE A 143 -11.63 -18.42 24.69
C PHE A 143 -10.97 -17.07 24.91
N LYS A 144 -10.51 -16.46 23.80
CA LYS A 144 -9.99 -15.09 23.81
C LYS A 144 -10.80 -14.26 22.82
N THR A 145 -11.24 -13.09 23.28
CA THR A 145 -11.86 -12.11 22.41
C THR A 145 -10.77 -11.38 21.63
N ILE A 146 -10.78 -11.52 20.32
CA ILE A 146 -9.82 -10.87 19.42
C ILE A 146 -10.55 -9.97 18.41
N PRO A 147 -9.90 -8.87 17.97
CA PRO A 147 -10.42 -8.09 16.85
C PRO A 147 -10.24 -8.86 15.55
N GLN A 148 -11.31 -8.95 14.77
CA GLN A 148 -11.30 -9.59 13.46
C GLN A 148 -11.71 -8.61 12.38
N THR A 149 -11.19 -8.82 11.17
CA THR A 149 -11.64 -8.15 9.94
C THR A 149 -12.14 -9.17 8.93
N SER A 150 -13.02 -8.75 8.03
CA SER A 150 -13.54 -9.59 6.94
C SER A 150 -13.74 -8.76 5.67
N SER A 151 -13.58 -9.40 4.51
CA SER A 151 -14.03 -8.83 3.24
C SER A 151 -15.56 -8.92 3.14
N VAL A 152 -16.16 -7.88 2.61
CA VAL A 152 -17.60 -7.81 2.32
C VAL A 152 -17.75 -7.75 0.82
N SER A 153 -18.57 -8.64 0.25
CA SER A 153 -18.83 -8.59 -1.19
C SER A 153 -19.60 -7.32 -1.56
N ILE A 154 -19.19 -6.68 -2.64
CA ILE A 154 -19.82 -5.46 -3.15
C ILE A 154 -21.34 -5.64 -3.39
N TRP A 155 -21.77 -6.86 -3.73
CA TRP A 155 -23.18 -7.21 -3.93
C TRP A 155 -24.02 -7.23 -2.66
N ASN A 156 -23.39 -7.26 -1.50
CA ASN A 156 -24.04 -7.27 -0.19
C ASN A 156 -23.80 -5.97 0.59
N PHE A 157 -23.17 -4.99 -0.03
CA PHE A 157 -22.81 -3.72 0.55
C PHE A 157 -23.65 -2.59 -0.01
N TYR A 158 -24.45 -1.96 0.84
CA TYR A 158 -25.40 -0.89 0.48
C TYR A 158 -25.11 0.34 1.33
N PRO A 159 -24.19 1.20 0.88
CA PRO A 159 -23.89 2.47 1.57
C PRO A 159 -24.96 3.50 1.25
N ASP A 160 -24.89 4.63 1.92
CA ASP A 160 -25.68 5.81 1.64
C ASP A 160 -25.49 6.26 0.19
N PRO A 161 -26.57 6.33 -0.65
CA PRO A 161 -26.47 6.68 -2.05
C PRO A 161 -26.12 8.15 -2.29
N ASP A 162 -26.34 9.03 -1.30
CA ASP A 162 -26.10 10.47 -1.43
C ASP A 162 -24.67 10.85 -1.06
N ALA A 163 -23.90 9.94 -0.46
CA ALA A 163 -22.52 10.15 -0.07
C ALA A 163 -21.55 9.85 -1.22
N ALA A 164 -20.56 10.72 -1.42
CA ALA A 164 -19.46 10.49 -2.34
C ALA A 164 -18.29 9.71 -1.71
N THR A 165 -18.15 9.79 -0.39
CA THR A 165 -17.10 9.11 0.38
C THR A 165 -17.68 8.39 1.60
N MET A 166 -16.94 7.42 2.15
CA MET A 166 -17.38 6.72 3.37
C MET A 166 -17.40 7.62 4.61
N GLU A 167 -16.65 8.72 4.59
CA GLU A 167 -16.62 9.71 5.67
C GLU A 167 -17.89 10.57 5.71
N GLU A 168 -18.54 10.75 4.54
CA GLU A 168 -19.80 11.49 4.39
C GLU A 168 -21.04 10.60 4.59
N ALA A 169 -20.88 9.27 4.53
CA ALA A 169 -21.97 8.33 4.61
C ALA A 169 -22.65 8.36 5.99
N GLU A 170 -23.94 8.60 6.04
CA GLU A 170 -24.73 8.56 7.27
C GLU A 170 -25.00 7.13 7.73
N TYR A 171 -25.07 6.19 6.79
CA TYR A 171 -25.34 4.78 7.10
C TYR A 171 -24.75 3.81 6.07
N VAL A 172 -24.62 2.57 6.50
CA VAL A 172 -24.31 1.41 5.66
C VAL A 172 -25.20 0.26 6.05
N VAL A 173 -25.71 -0.47 5.06
CA VAL A 173 -26.44 -1.73 5.26
C VAL A 173 -25.64 -2.87 4.62
N GLU A 174 -25.34 -3.90 5.40
CA GLU A 174 -24.78 -5.16 4.91
C GLU A 174 -25.85 -6.25 4.90
N ARG A 175 -25.94 -6.96 3.79
CA ARG A 175 -26.87 -8.06 3.59
C ARG A 175 -26.18 -9.40 3.86
N HIS A 176 -26.74 -10.18 4.77
CA HIS A 176 -26.27 -11.51 5.10
C HIS A 176 -27.25 -12.58 4.63
N LYS A 177 -26.74 -13.62 3.96
CA LYS A 177 -27.48 -14.82 3.57
C LYS A 177 -27.22 -15.89 4.64
N MET A 178 -28.17 -16.12 5.52
CA MET A 178 -28.03 -17.03 6.65
C MET A 178 -28.93 -18.27 6.53
N SER A 179 -28.42 -19.40 6.98
CA SER A 179 -29.23 -20.60 7.16
C SER A 179 -30.11 -20.48 8.43
N ARG A 180 -31.14 -21.32 8.52
CA ARG A 180 -32.02 -21.39 9.70
C ARG A 180 -31.23 -21.65 11.01
N SER A 181 -30.20 -22.51 10.95
CA SER A 181 -29.34 -22.79 12.10
C SER A 181 -28.48 -21.59 12.52
N GLN A 182 -27.96 -20.84 11.54
CA GLN A 182 -27.19 -19.63 11.81
C GLN A 182 -28.04 -18.53 12.46
N VAL A 183 -29.26 -18.30 11.92
CA VAL A 183 -30.21 -17.34 12.54
C VAL A 183 -30.58 -17.78 13.94
N ARG A 184 -30.85 -19.07 14.17
CA ARG A 184 -31.11 -19.60 15.53
C ARG A 184 -29.91 -19.40 16.45
N GLY A 185 -28.69 -19.58 15.93
CA GLY A 185 -27.44 -19.37 16.69
C GLY A 185 -27.24 -17.92 17.16
N LEU A 186 -27.89 -16.93 16.52
CA LEU A 186 -27.85 -15.55 16.97
C LEU A 186 -28.40 -15.34 18.38
N LYS A 187 -29.31 -16.21 18.84
CA LYS A 187 -29.83 -16.16 20.23
C LYS A 187 -28.73 -16.26 21.28
N ASN A 188 -27.67 -17.00 21.00
CA ASN A 188 -26.56 -17.22 21.92
C ASN A 188 -25.57 -16.04 21.94
N ARG A 189 -25.77 -15.06 21.07
CA ARG A 189 -24.90 -13.88 21.01
C ARG A 189 -25.44 -12.76 21.92
N PRO A 190 -24.57 -11.96 22.53
CA PRO A 190 -24.98 -10.88 23.41
C PRO A 190 -25.85 -9.86 22.67
N TYR A 191 -26.84 -9.33 23.41
CA TYR A 191 -27.76 -8.28 22.93
C TYR A 191 -28.74 -8.68 21.83
N PHE A 192 -28.79 -9.95 21.37
CA PHE A 192 -29.84 -10.43 20.49
C PHE A 192 -31.11 -10.76 21.27
N ARG A 193 -32.26 -10.35 20.74
CA ARG A 193 -33.58 -10.56 21.33
C ARG A 193 -34.11 -11.93 20.93
N GLU A 194 -34.12 -12.89 21.85
CA GLU A 194 -34.55 -14.28 21.60
C GLU A 194 -35.94 -14.37 20.96
N ASN A 195 -36.91 -13.60 21.52
CA ASN A 195 -38.28 -13.57 20.99
C ASN A 195 -38.35 -13.05 19.54
N ALA A 196 -37.54 -12.04 19.19
CA ALA A 196 -37.50 -11.51 17.84
C ALA A 196 -36.90 -12.53 16.85
N VAL A 197 -35.84 -13.24 17.25
CA VAL A 197 -35.27 -14.33 16.46
C VAL A 197 -36.30 -15.46 16.23
N ASP A 198 -37.05 -15.86 17.28
CA ASP A 198 -38.09 -16.89 17.13
C ASP A 198 -39.22 -16.42 16.20
N ASN A 199 -39.65 -15.20 16.32
CA ASN A 199 -40.68 -14.65 15.44
C ASN A 199 -40.20 -14.56 13.98
N ALA A 200 -38.94 -14.12 13.74
CA ALA A 200 -38.35 -14.10 12.40
C ALA A 200 -38.29 -15.51 11.80
N LEU A 201 -37.92 -16.52 12.59
CA LEU A 201 -37.89 -17.92 12.15
C LEU A 201 -39.27 -18.53 11.87
N LYS A 202 -40.33 -18.10 12.61
CA LYS A 202 -41.72 -18.53 12.39
C LYS A 202 -42.32 -17.97 11.10
N LEU A 203 -41.90 -16.77 10.68
CA LEU A 203 -42.34 -16.14 9.43
C LEU A 203 -41.83 -16.85 8.17
N GLY A 204 -40.84 -17.75 8.33
CA GLY A 204 -40.32 -18.54 7.23
C GLY A 204 -39.22 -17.87 6.43
N GLU A 205 -38.88 -18.44 5.28
CA GLU A 205 -37.83 -17.98 4.38
C GLU A 205 -38.08 -16.57 3.85
N SER A 206 -37.10 -15.71 3.95
CA SER A 206 -37.17 -14.33 3.46
C SER A 206 -36.18 -14.02 2.35
N TYR A 207 -35.23 -14.90 2.12
CA TYR A 207 -34.19 -14.67 1.14
C TYR A 207 -34.73 -14.79 -0.29
N ARG A 208 -34.59 -13.71 -1.07
CA ARG A 208 -34.88 -13.71 -2.50
C ARG A 208 -33.57 -13.60 -3.26
N LYS A 209 -33.38 -14.51 -4.24
CA LYS A 209 -32.22 -14.43 -5.13
C LYS A 209 -32.26 -13.12 -5.91
N GLN A 210 -31.10 -12.51 -6.00
CA GLN A 210 -30.89 -11.36 -6.86
C GLN A 210 -30.60 -11.82 -8.30
N TRP A 211 -30.78 -10.91 -9.27
CA TRP A 211 -30.56 -11.21 -10.69
C TRP A 211 -29.15 -11.74 -11.00
N TRP A 212 -28.14 -11.21 -10.33
CA TRP A 212 -26.74 -11.65 -10.52
C TRP A 212 -26.46 -13.05 -9.95
N GLU A 213 -27.14 -13.48 -8.91
CA GLU A 213 -27.06 -14.84 -8.39
C GLU A 213 -27.64 -15.85 -9.37
N HIS A 214 -28.67 -15.48 -10.15
CA HIS A 214 -29.21 -16.33 -11.20
C HIS A 214 -28.24 -16.55 -12.36
N ILE A 215 -27.33 -15.59 -12.63
CA ILE A 215 -26.30 -15.73 -13.67
C ILE A 215 -25.15 -16.60 -13.21
N MET A 216 -24.80 -16.54 -11.93
CA MET A 216 -23.64 -17.27 -11.38
C MET A 216 -23.95 -18.72 -11.01
N GLU A 217 -25.22 -19.06 -10.77
CA GLU A 217 -25.59 -20.40 -10.40
C GLU A 217 -26.07 -21.16 -11.63
N ASP A 218 -25.46 -22.33 -11.91
CA ASP A 218 -26.00 -23.31 -12.83
C ASP A 218 -27.45 -23.64 -12.42
N ASN A 219 -28.37 -23.79 -13.41
CA ASN A 219 -29.82 -23.96 -13.23
C ASN A 219 -30.25 -25.26 -12.52
N SER A 220 -29.55 -25.73 -11.51
CA SER A 220 -30.03 -26.81 -10.68
C SER A 220 -31.15 -26.31 -9.76
N GLU A 221 -32.37 -26.66 -10.11
CA GLU A 221 -33.57 -26.49 -9.25
C GLU A 221 -33.59 -27.47 -8.06
N GLU A 222 -32.44 -27.94 -7.58
CA GLU A 222 -32.39 -28.85 -6.45
C GLU A 222 -32.85 -28.20 -5.16
N ASP A 223 -33.56 -28.95 -4.32
CA ASP A 223 -34.07 -28.63 -3.00
C ASP A 223 -33.08 -27.76 -2.16
N ARG A 224 -33.31 -26.48 -2.14
CA ARG A 224 -32.45 -25.57 -1.40
C ARG A 224 -32.94 -25.48 0.04
N ALA A 225 -31.97 -25.58 0.96
CA ALA A 225 -32.23 -25.28 2.36
C ALA A 225 -32.77 -23.85 2.52
N GLU A 226 -33.77 -23.68 3.40
CA GLU A 226 -34.32 -22.38 3.78
C GLU A 226 -33.21 -21.35 4.04
N ARG A 227 -33.29 -20.19 3.42
CA ARG A 227 -32.39 -19.07 3.62
C ARG A 227 -33.11 -17.85 4.12
N PHE A 228 -32.45 -17.13 5.00
CA PHE A 228 -32.94 -15.90 5.63
C PHE A 228 -32.07 -14.72 5.18
N GLU A 229 -32.73 -13.66 4.80
CA GLU A 229 -32.07 -12.37 4.57
C GLU A 229 -32.00 -11.63 5.90
N VAL A 230 -30.78 -11.39 6.35
CA VAL A 230 -30.51 -10.61 7.56
C VAL A 230 -29.77 -9.35 7.13
N LEU A 231 -30.31 -8.21 7.52
CA LEU A 231 -29.74 -6.91 7.24
C LEU A 231 -29.04 -6.40 8.47
N GLU A 232 -27.80 -6.00 8.34
CA GLU A 232 -27.02 -5.35 9.37
C GLU A 232 -26.84 -3.88 9.01
N PHE A 233 -27.40 -3.01 9.80
CA PHE A 233 -27.33 -1.56 9.63
C PHE A 233 -26.30 -0.97 10.59
N TRP A 234 -25.47 -0.08 10.09
CA TRP A 234 -24.59 0.81 10.84
C TRP A 234 -24.84 2.23 10.41
N GLY A 235 -25.13 3.12 11.34
CA GLY A 235 -25.37 4.51 11.00
C GLY A 235 -26.03 5.29 12.12
N PHE A 236 -26.48 6.48 11.76
CA PHE A 236 -27.13 7.39 12.66
C PHE A 236 -28.66 7.20 12.58
N VAL A 237 -29.31 7.18 13.72
CA VAL A 237 -30.76 7.06 13.86
C VAL A 237 -31.26 8.08 14.87
N ASP A 238 -32.44 8.63 14.62
CA ASP A 238 -33.08 9.58 15.53
C ASP A 238 -33.31 8.95 16.91
N LYS A 239 -33.00 9.69 17.93
CA LYS A 239 -33.10 9.27 19.32
C LYS A 239 -34.50 8.79 19.71
N GLU A 240 -35.56 9.41 19.16
CA GLU A 240 -36.93 9.05 19.44
C GLU A 240 -37.24 7.62 18.98
N MET A 241 -36.77 7.24 17.78
CA MET A 241 -36.96 5.89 17.24
C MET A 241 -36.28 4.80 18.12
N ILE A 242 -35.15 5.14 18.73
CA ILE A 242 -34.42 4.23 19.61
C ILE A 242 -35.15 4.05 20.93
N LYS A 243 -35.70 5.12 21.49
CA LYS A 243 -36.53 5.07 22.71
C LYS A 243 -37.78 4.22 22.53
N ASP A 244 -38.44 4.31 21.37
CA ASP A 244 -39.63 3.51 21.06
C ASP A 244 -39.33 2.00 21.03
N GLN A 245 -38.07 1.62 20.79
CA GLN A 245 -37.62 0.23 20.82
C GLN A 245 -37.22 -0.24 22.25
N GLY A 246 -37.36 0.61 23.26
CA GLY A 246 -37.09 0.28 24.65
C GLY A 246 -35.60 0.09 24.98
N VAL A 247 -34.73 0.79 24.31
CA VAL A 247 -33.30 0.81 24.59
C VAL A 247 -32.96 1.98 25.49
N ASP A 248 -32.28 1.71 26.60
CA ASP A 248 -31.83 2.74 27.53
C ASP A 248 -30.68 3.53 26.91
N ILE A 249 -30.83 4.84 26.83
CA ILE A 249 -29.83 5.76 26.29
C ILE A 249 -28.92 6.21 27.45
N PRO A 250 -27.59 6.11 27.32
CA PRO A 250 -26.66 6.63 28.29
C PRO A 250 -26.86 8.14 28.52
N LYS A 251 -26.71 8.58 29.80
CA LYS A 251 -26.90 9.98 30.18
C LYS A 251 -26.02 10.95 29.41
N ASP A 252 -24.82 10.53 29.02
CA ASP A 252 -23.85 11.33 28.28
C ASP A 252 -24.31 11.63 26.84
N LEU A 253 -25.32 10.89 26.33
CA LEU A 253 -25.89 11.02 25.00
C LEU A 253 -27.33 11.56 25.02
N GLU A 254 -27.81 12.00 26.17
CA GLU A 254 -29.18 12.52 26.31
C GLU A 254 -29.43 13.81 25.53
N ASP A 255 -28.39 14.60 25.27
CA ASP A 255 -28.46 15.87 24.54
C ASP A 255 -28.32 15.71 23.03
N ALA A 256 -27.97 14.51 22.54
CA ALA A 256 -27.82 14.27 21.11
C ALA A 256 -29.17 13.98 20.43
N ASP A 257 -29.42 14.60 19.27
CA ASP A 257 -30.64 14.35 18.48
C ASP A 257 -30.59 13.02 17.74
N GLN A 258 -29.39 12.63 17.26
CA GLN A 258 -29.12 11.39 16.55
C GLN A 258 -28.04 10.57 17.26
N LEU A 259 -28.18 9.26 17.21
CA LEU A 259 -27.28 8.31 17.86
C LEU A 259 -26.76 7.31 16.83
N SER A 260 -25.43 7.05 16.88
CA SER A 260 -24.82 6.01 16.05
C SER A 260 -25.11 4.64 16.64
N VAL A 261 -25.69 3.75 15.83
CA VAL A 261 -26.18 2.42 16.25
C VAL A 261 -25.79 1.32 15.27
N ASN A 262 -25.81 0.08 15.79
CA ASN A 262 -25.80 -1.13 14.98
C ASN A 262 -27.13 -1.86 15.17
N ILE A 263 -27.85 -2.11 14.08
CA ILE A 263 -29.15 -2.76 14.06
C ILE A 263 -29.10 -4.01 13.19
N TRP A 264 -29.65 -5.11 13.70
CA TRP A 264 -29.82 -6.34 12.92
C TRP A 264 -31.30 -6.60 12.72
N ILE A 265 -31.73 -6.80 11.48
CA ILE A 265 -33.12 -6.98 11.08
C ILE A 265 -33.26 -8.25 10.24
N CYS A 266 -34.30 -9.05 10.55
CA CYS A 266 -34.70 -10.19 9.74
C CYS A 266 -36.22 -10.28 9.70
N ASN A 267 -36.80 -10.43 8.53
CA ASN A 267 -38.27 -10.54 8.38
C ASN A 267 -39.05 -9.39 9.04
N GLY A 268 -38.54 -8.16 8.99
CA GLY A 268 -39.15 -7.01 9.66
C GLY A 268 -39.04 -7.02 11.19
N GLN A 269 -38.35 -8.00 11.78
CA GLN A 269 -38.09 -8.07 13.22
C GLN A 269 -36.71 -7.51 13.54
N VAL A 270 -36.64 -6.58 14.50
CA VAL A 270 -35.36 -6.06 15.01
C VAL A 270 -34.76 -7.10 15.97
N LEU A 271 -33.77 -7.84 15.47
CA LEU A 271 -33.11 -8.90 16.22
C LEU A 271 -32.14 -8.35 17.27
N ARG A 272 -31.46 -7.25 16.94
CA ARG A 272 -30.48 -6.57 17.80
C ARG A 272 -30.53 -5.07 17.54
N LEU A 273 -30.42 -4.29 18.59
CA LEU A 273 -30.20 -2.84 18.53
C LEU A 273 -29.24 -2.47 19.65
N VAL A 274 -28.06 -1.99 19.27
CA VAL A 274 -27.01 -1.57 20.21
C VAL A 274 -26.40 -0.26 19.76
N MET A 275 -25.88 0.51 20.72
CA MET A 275 -25.10 1.70 20.41
C MET A 275 -23.77 1.32 19.78
N ASN A 276 -23.26 2.19 18.92
CA ASN A 276 -21.93 2.02 18.35
C ASN A 276 -20.88 2.03 19.48
N PRO A 277 -20.07 0.98 19.63
CA PRO A 277 -19.11 0.89 20.72
C PRO A 277 -17.86 1.72 20.54
N PHE A 278 -17.62 2.27 19.34
CA PHE A 278 -16.39 3.00 19.03
C PHE A 278 -16.47 4.47 19.43
N THR A 279 -15.36 5.01 19.95
CA THR A 279 -15.23 6.43 20.32
C THR A 279 -13.92 7.00 19.71
N PRO A 280 -13.98 8.01 18.83
CA PRO A 280 -15.19 8.58 18.20
C PRO A 280 -15.97 7.54 17.39
N ALA A 281 -17.30 7.74 17.28
CA ALA A 281 -18.16 6.85 16.53
C ALA A 281 -17.81 6.90 15.03
N TYR A 282 -17.62 5.74 14.42
CA TYR A 282 -17.39 5.58 12.97
C TYR A 282 -18.08 4.33 12.45
N ILE A 283 -18.35 4.30 11.16
CA ILE A 283 -18.90 3.14 10.46
C ILE A 283 -17.74 2.19 10.13
N PRO A 284 -17.71 0.93 10.65
CA PRO A 284 -16.56 0.05 10.55
C PRO A 284 -16.45 -0.65 9.17
N TYR A 285 -16.59 0.11 8.09
CA TYR A 285 -16.43 -0.34 6.71
C TYR A 285 -15.41 0.55 6.01
N PHE A 286 -14.46 -0.08 5.32
CA PHE A 286 -13.40 0.58 4.56
C PHE A 286 -13.53 0.20 3.11
N VAL A 287 -13.54 1.19 2.23
CA VAL A 287 -13.86 1.02 0.81
C VAL A 287 -12.71 1.54 -0.03
N ALA A 288 -12.06 0.63 -0.76
CA ALA A 288 -10.97 0.98 -1.68
C ALA A 288 -11.48 0.99 -3.13
N PRO A 289 -11.59 2.17 -3.77
CA PRO A 289 -11.88 2.25 -5.19
C PRO A 289 -10.64 1.83 -6.00
N TYR A 290 -10.84 1.11 -7.10
CA TYR A 290 -9.77 0.82 -8.06
C TYR A 290 -9.37 2.11 -8.79
N GLU A 291 -10.32 2.75 -9.44
CA GLU A 291 -10.21 4.10 -9.96
C GLU A 291 -11.26 4.97 -9.29
N MET A 292 -10.86 6.15 -8.79
CA MET A 292 -11.74 7.01 -8.02
C MET A 292 -12.84 7.62 -8.89
N ASN A 293 -14.08 7.50 -8.42
CA ASN A 293 -15.20 8.27 -8.91
C ASN A 293 -15.49 9.39 -7.88
N PRO A 294 -15.32 10.67 -8.24
CA PRO A 294 -15.52 11.78 -7.28
C PRO A 294 -17.00 12.00 -6.88
N TYR A 295 -17.93 11.29 -7.50
CA TYR A 295 -19.37 11.46 -7.28
C TYR A 295 -20.04 10.25 -6.63
N SER A 296 -19.28 9.22 -6.29
CA SER A 296 -19.82 7.99 -5.72
C SER A 296 -18.78 7.27 -4.89
N ILE A 297 -19.21 6.60 -3.84
CA ILE A 297 -18.40 5.66 -3.06
C ILE A 297 -17.85 4.52 -3.94
N PHE A 298 -18.60 4.16 -4.98
CA PHE A 298 -18.21 3.12 -5.91
C PHE A 298 -17.23 3.66 -6.97
N GLY A 299 -16.09 3.01 -7.07
CA GLY A 299 -15.06 3.30 -8.09
C GLY A 299 -15.34 2.59 -9.41
N ILE A 300 -14.49 2.86 -10.39
CA ILE A 300 -14.54 2.28 -11.74
C ILE A 300 -13.53 1.12 -11.80
N GLY A 301 -13.96 -0.05 -12.28
CA GLY A 301 -13.14 -1.25 -12.38
C GLY A 301 -12.53 -1.48 -13.76
N ILE A 302 -11.62 -2.45 -13.84
CA ILE A 302 -10.98 -2.85 -15.12
C ILE A 302 -12.03 -3.36 -16.10
N ALA A 303 -13.03 -4.12 -15.63
CA ALA A 303 -14.07 -4.67 -16.49
C ALA A 303 -14.90 -3.58 -17.15
N GLU A 304 -15.24 -2.53 -16.43
CA GLU A 304 -15.98 -1.37 -16.94
C GLU A 304 -15.15 -0.59 -17.98
N ASN A 305 -13.87 -0.31 -17.67
CA ASN A 305 -12.96 0.37 -18.60
C ASN A 305 -12.72 -0.42 -19.89
N MET A 306 -12.91 -1.73 -19.86
CA MET A 306 -12.63 -2.64 -20.99
C MET A 306 -13.88 -3.00 -21.81
N ASP A 307 -15.09 -2.71 -21.31
CA ASP A 307 -16.35 -3.21 -21.88
C ASP A 307 -16.52 -2.83 -23.36
N ASP A 308 -16.37 -1.56 -23.71
CA ASP A 308 -16.50 -1.07 -25.09
C ASP A 308 -15.46 -1.72 -26.01
N THR A 309 -14.21 -1.81 -25.57
CA THR A 309 -13.13 -2.41 -26.36
C THR A 309 -13.29 -3.91 -26.51
N GLN A 310 -13.76 -4.59 -25.50
CA GLN A 310 -14.08 -6.02 -25.55
C GLN A 310 -15.24 -6.30 -26.51
N THR A 311 -16.27 -5.46 -26.51
CA THR A 311 -17.39 -5.55 -27.44
C THR A 311 -16.94 -5.40 -28.88
N LEU A 312 -16.04 -4.43 -29.17
CA LEU A 312 -15.40 -4.27 -30.48
C LEU A 312 -14.59 -5.50 -30.88
N MET A 313 -13.73 -6.01 -29.99
CA MET A 313 -12.92 -7.21 -30.24
C MET A 313 -13.79 -8.41 -30.58
N ASN A 314 -14.84 -8.65 -29.81
CA ASN A 314 -15.80 -9.72 -30.06
C ASN A 314 -16.50 -9.57 -31.41
N GLY A 315 -16.88 -8.33 -31.79
CA GLY A 315 -17.48 -8.02 -33.08
C GLY A 315 -16.55 -8.35 -34.25
N PHE A 316 -15.31 -7.88 -34.21
CA PHE A 316 -14.34 -8.15 -35.26
C PHE A 316 -13.95 -9.62 -35.36
N MET A 317 -13.83 -10.32 -34.22
CA MET A 317 -13.56 -11.76 -34.22
C MET A 317 -14.71 -12.55 -34.88
N ARG A 318 -15.97 -12.24 -34.52
CA ARG A 318 -17.14 -12.86 -35.13
C ARG A 318 -17.20 -12.59 -36.63
N MET A 319 -17.01 -11.34 -37.06
CA MET A 319 -16.96 -10.98 -38.48
C MET A 319 -15.83 -11.70 -39.23
N ALA A 320 -14.66 -11.88 -38.61
CA ALA A 320 -13.56 -12.62 -39.21
C ALA A 320 -13.91 -14.10 -39.40
N VAL A 321 -14.51 -14.76 -38.40
CA VAL A 321 -14.94 -16.15 -38.45
C VAL A 321 -16.07 -16.35 -39.48
N ASP A 322 -17.09 -15.48 -39.47
CA ASP A 322 -18.19 -15.55 -40.40
C ASP A 322 -17.73 -15.33 -41.85
N ASN A 323 -16.85 -14.37 -42.08
CA ASN A 323 -16.28 -14.14 -43.40
C ASN A 323 -15.39 -15.31 -43.84
N ALA A 324 -14.58 -15.88 -42.94
CA ALA A 324 -13.79 -17.07 -43.25
C ALA A 324 -14.66 -18.26 -43.65
N ALA A 325 -15.79 -18.45 -42.95
CA ALA A 325 -16.76 -19.50 -43.28
C ALA A 325 -17.42 -19.25 -44.65
N LEU A 326 -17.87 -18.03 -44.93
CA LEU A 326 -18.48 -17.66 -46.21
C LEU A 326 -17.49 -17.68 -47.37
N SER A 327 -16.29 -17.14 -47.22
CA SER A 327 -15.27 -17.10 -48.26
C SER A 327 -14.59 -18.45 -48.50
N GLY A 328 -14.55 -19.30 -47.46
CA GLY A 328 -14.03 -20.66 -47.55
C GLY A 328 -14.97 -21.62 -48.31
N ASN A 329 -16.26 -21.36 -48.26
CA ASN A 329 -17.26 -22.14 -48.96
C ASN A 329 -17.53 -21.57 -50.37
N LEU A 330 -17.53 -22.47 -51.34
CA LEU A 330 -17.84 -22.12 -52.72
C LEU A 330 -19.36 -22.02 -52.87
N LEU A 331 -19.88 -20.86 -53.28
CA LEU A 331 -21.25 -20.76 -53.80
C LEU A 331 -21.30 -21.38 -55.17
N ILE A 332 -22.11 -22.40 -55.33
CA ILE A 332 -22.21 -23.11 -56.61
C ILE A 332 -23.56 -22.80 -57.20
N GLU A 333 -23.57 -22.16 -58.34
CA GLU A 333 -24.70 -21.96 -59.20
C GLU A 333 -24.73 -23.07 -60.25
N VAL A 334 -25.88 -23.72 -60.36
CA VAL A 334 -26.06 -24.88 -61.27
C VAL A 334 -27.17 -24.59 -62.26
N ASP A 335 -26.84 -24.62 -63.53
CA ASP A 335 -27.82 -24.59 -64.61
C ASP A 335 -28.28 -26.02 -64.91
N GLU A 336 -29.41 -26.40 -64.34
CA GLU A 336 -29.98 -27.75 -64.49
C GLU A 336 -30.32 -28.06 -65.94
N THR A 337 -30.59 -27.06 -66.80
CA THR A 337 -30.95 -27.30 -68.20
C THR A 337 -29.77 -27.82 -69.05
N ASN A 338 -28.57 -27.49 -68.64
CA ASN A 338 -27.32 -27.89 -69.31
C ASN A 338 -26.69 -29.15 -68.68
N LEU A 339 -27.24 -29.70 -67.63
CA LEU A 339 -26.81 -30.94 -67.00
C LEU A 339 -27.67 -32.14 -67.42
N VAL A 340 -27.08 -33.36 -67.33
CA VAL A 340 -27.83 -34.59 -67.57
C VAL A 340 -28.84 -34.74 -66.40
N PRO A 341 -30.16 -34.92 -66.72
CA PRO A 341 -31.17 -35.01 -65.69
C PRO A 341 -30.92 -36.18 -64.70
N GLY A 342 -31.21 -35.91 -63.41
CA GLY A 342 -31.17 -36.95 -62.35
C GLY A 342 -29.77 -37.27 -61.81
N GLN A 343 -28.73 -36.47 -62.16
CA GLN A 343 -27.44 -36.65 -61.49
C GLN A 343 -27.37 -35.94 -60.13
N ASP A 344 -26.65 -36.59 -59.21
CA ASP A 344 -26.42 -36.03 -57.88
C ASP A 344 -25.59 -34.76 -57.97
N LEU A 345 -26.10 -33.65 -57.37
CA LEU A 345 -25.49 -32.34 -57.33
C LEU A 345 -24.54 -32.11 -56.14
N SER A 346 -24.41 -33.09 -55.24
CA SER A 346 -23.44 -33.02 -54.14
C SER A 346 -22.02 -32.87 -54.67
N VAL A 347 -21.25 -31.94 -54.06
CA VAL A 347 -19.88 -31.60 -54.47
C VAL A 347 -18.89 -32.23 -53.52
N TYR A 348 -17.94 -33.02 -54.03
CA TYR A 348 -16.85 -33.62 -53.30
C TYR A 348 -15.58 -33.72 -54.20
N PRO A 349 -14.40 -33.84 -53.65
CA PRO A 349 -13.18 -33.97 -54.43
C PRO A 349 -13.24 -35.13 -55.43
N GLY A 350 -12.93 -34.83 -56.71
CA GLY A 350 -13.00 -35.85 -57.79
C GLY A 350 -14.37 -36.09 -58.42
N LYS A 351 -15.42 -35.33 -57.98
CA LYS A 351 -16.76 -35.41 -58.59
C LYS A 351 -16.71 -35.03 -60.09
N VAL A 352 -17.33 -35.84 -60.93
CA VAL A 352 -17.49 -35.62 -62.37
C VAL A 352 -18.96 -35.29 -62.66
N PHE A 353 -19.18 -34.09 -63.19
CA PHE A 353 -20.51 -33.69 -63.68
C PHE A 353 -20.63 -33.94 -65.18
N ARG A 354 -21.70 -34.59 -65.60
CA ARG A 354 -21.99 -34.84 -67.01
C ARG A 354 -22.89 -33.74 -67.56
N ARG A 355 -22.50 -33.15 -68.65
CA ARG A 355 -23.19 -32.05 -69.32
C ARG A 355 -23.91 -32.54 -70.57
N GLN A 356 -25.12 -32.04 -70.82
CA GLN A 356 -25.94 -32.36 -71.97
C GLN A 356 -25.81 -31.28 -73.08
N GLY A 357 -25.52 -30.05 -72.71
CA GLY A 357 -25.39 -28.91 -73.61
C GLY A 357 -24.53 -27.77 -73.06
N GLY A 358 -24.43 -26.63 -73.78
CA GLY A 358 -23.71 -25.45 -73.36
C GLY A 358 -22.16 -25.52 -73.51
N ALA A 359 -21.45 -24.43 -73.31
CA ALA A 359 -19.99 -24.37 -73.32
C ALA A 359 -19.39 -24.91 -71.99
N PRO A 360 -18.13 -25.37 -71.95
CA PRO A 360 -17.45 -25.72 -70.71
C PRO A 360 -17.46 -24.57 -69.71
N GLY A 361 -17.89 -24.89 -68.47
CA GLY A 361 -17.99 -23.93 -67.38
C GLY A 361 -19.32 -23.15 -67.27
N GLN A 362 -20.29 -23.36 -68.21
CA GLN A 362 -21.58 -22.67 -68.14
C GLN A 362 -22.62 -23.45 -67.32
N ALA A 363 -22.49 -24.77 -67.18
CA ALA A 363 -23.45 -25.58 -66.44
C ALA A 363 -23.27 -25.51 -64.92
N ILE A 364 -22.07 -25.24 -64.45
CA ILE A 364 -21.74 -25.09 -63.02
C ILE A 364 -20.77 -23.94 -62.91
N PHE A 365 -21.17 -22.94 -62.15
CA PHE A 365 -20.36 -21.76 -61.83
C PHE A 365 -20.12 -21.66 -60.36
N GLY A 366 -18.86 -21.53 -59.96
CA GLY A 366 -18.48 -21.37 -58.57
C GLY A 366 -18.04 -19.93 -58.27
N THR A 367 -18.70 -19.26 -57.36
CA THR A 367 -18.37 -17.94 -56.89
C THR A 367 -17.88 -17.98 -55.47
N LYS A 368 -16.84 -17.23 -55.17
CA LYS A 368 -16.37 -17.05 -53.80
C LYS A 368 -16.66 -15.64 -53.35
N PHE A 369 -17.07 -15.50 -52.09
CA PHE A 369 -17.13 -14.23 -51.43
C PHE A 369 -15.71 -13.68 -51.22
N PRO A 370 -15.50 -12.37 -51.28
CA PRO A 370 -14.20 -11.77 -51.00
C PRO A 370 -13.80 -12.07 -49.54
N ASN A 371 -12.55 -12.47 -49.35
CA ASN A 371 -12.02 -12.73 -48.01
C ASN A 371 -11.48 -11.42 -47.44
N VAL A 372 -12.17 -10.89 -46.41
CA VAL A 372 -11.80 -9.70 -45.64
C VAL A 372 -11.42 -10.07 -44.19
N SER A 373 -11.11 -11.35 -43.92
CA SER A 373 -10.77 -11.82 -42.58
C SER A 373 -9.50 -11.16 -42.05
N ASN A 374 -8.53 -10.86 -42.92
CA ASN A 374 -7.28 -10.20 -42.53
C ASN A 374 -7.51 -8.77 -42.04
N GLU A 375 -8.38 -8.03 -42.72
CA GLU A 375 -8.76 -6.67 -42.33
C GLU A 375 -9.46 -6.66 -40.96
N ASN A 376 -10.38 -7.61 -40.76
CA ASN A 376 -11.05 -7.79 -39.47
C ASN A 376 -10.06 -8.16 -38.35
N MET A 377 -9.07 -9.02 -38.64
CA MET A 377 -8.02 -9.34 -37.65
C MET A 377 -7.09 -8.16 -37.34
N GLN A 378 -6.77 -7.31 -38.33
CA GLN A 378 -6.04 -6.07 -38.09
C GLN A 378 -6.83 -5.10 -37.19
N MET A 379 -8.16 -5.01 -37.37
CA MET A 379 -9.01 -4.20 -36.51
C MET A 379 -9.13 -4.80 -35.10
N PHE A 380 -9.19 -6.12 -35.00
CA PHE A 380 -9.11 -6.82 -33.69
C PHE A 380 -7.80 -6.49 -32.96
N ASP A 381 -6.66 -6.53 -33.65
CA ASP A 381 -5.35 -6.20 -33.05
C ASP A 381 -5.29 -4.74 -32.60
N LYS A 382 -5.87 -3.80 -33.37
CA LYS A 382 -6.00 -2.40 -32.93
C LYS A 382 -6.89 -2.23 -31.72
N ALA A 383 -8.04 -2.93 -31.68
CA ALA A 383 -8.93 -2.92 -30.52
C ALA A 383 -8.23 -3.51 -29.27
N ARG A 384 -7.38 -4.53 -29.44
CA ARG A 384 -6.56 -5.07 -28.34
C ARG A 384 -5.58 -4.04 -27.79
N VAL A 385 -4.93 -3.27 -28.66
CA VAL A 385 -4.03 -2.18 -28.20
C VAL A 385 -4.81 -1.10 -27.44
N LEU A 386 -6.03 -0.75 -27.90
CA LEU A 386 -6.90 0.19 -27.18
C LEU A 386 -7.32 -0.37 -25.81
N ALA A 387 -7.58 -1.67 -25.71
CA ALA A 387 -7.86 -2.33 -24.43
C ALA A 387 -6.66 -2.25 -23.47
N ASP A 388 -5.45 -2.50 -23.96
CA ASP A 388 -4.20 -2.35 -23.20
C ASP A 388 -4.03 -0.90 -22.70
N GLU A 389 -4.33 0.09 -23.53
CA GLU A 389 -4.23 1.51 -23.20
C GLU A 389 -5.32 1.93 -22.18
N SER A 390 -6.57 1.47 -22.37
CA SER A 390 -7.69 1.82 -21.47
C SER A 390 -7.53 1.22 -20.07
N THR A 391 -6.96 0.02 -19.97
CA THR A 391 -6.74 -0.64 -18.68
C THR A 391 -5.43 -0.22 -18.00
N GLY A 392 -4.51 0.40 -18.73
CA GLY A 392 -3.18 0.73 -18.24
C GLY A 392 -2.24 -0.47 -18.05
N PHE A 393 -2.61 -1.66 -18.59
CA PHE A 393 -1.79 -2.88 -18.58
C PHE A 393 -1.26 -3.20 -19.98
N PRO A 394 -0.18 -2.56 -20.42
CA PRO A 394 0.35 -2.78 -21.74
C PRO A 394 0.88 -4.21 -21.92
N SER A 395 0.77 -4.74 -23.14
CA SER A 395 1.14 -6.12 -23.50
C SER A 395 2.58 -6.50 -23.18
N PHE A 396 3.51 -5.52 -23.13
CA PHE A 396 4.89 -5.79 -22.72
C PHE A 396 5.04 -6.13 -21.22
N ALA A 397 4.09 -5.74 -20.37
CA ALA A 397 4.05 -6.14 -18.96
C ALA A 397 3.81 -7.66 -18.81
N HIS A 398 3.20 -8.30 -19.81
CA HIS A 398 2.96 -9.74 -19.87
C HIS A 398 4.07 -10.52 -20.63
N GLY A 399 5.23 -9.90 -20.88
CA GLY A 399 6.37 -10.56 -21.51
C GLY A 399 6.34 -10.60 -23.06
N GLN A 400 5.41 -9.91 -23.73
CA GLN A 400 5.46 -9.73 -25.15
C GLN A 400 6.55 -8.73 -25.55
N THR A 401 7.65 -9.22 -26.12
CA THR A 401 8.82 -8.42 -26.51
C THR A 401 8.67 -7.70 -27.87
N GLY A 402 7.45 -7.49 -28.34
CA GLY A 402 7.16 -6.95 -29.68
C GLY A 402 7.39 -5.45 -29.90
N VAL A 403 7.90 -4.72 -28.92
CA VAL A 403 8.19 -3.27 -29.08
C VAL A 403 9.52 -3.10 -29.79
N SER A 404 9.47 -2.78 -31.07
CA SER A 404 10.68 -2.53 -31.89
C SER A 404 11.38 -1.26 -31.40
N GLY A 405 12.62 -1.39 -30.96
CA GLY A 405 13.56 -0.28 -30.71
C GLY A 405 13.90 -0.03 -29.24
N VAL A 406 12.95 0.24 -28.37
CA VAL A 406 13.20 0.65 -26.97
C VAL A 406 13.40 -0.56 -26.04
N GLY A 407 12.78 -1.70 -26.34
CA GLY A 407 12.86 -2.94 -25.54
C GLY A 407 14.18 -3.74 -25.67
N ARG A 408 15.16 -3.26 -26.42
CA ARG A 408 16.43 -3.98 -26.66
C ARG A 408 17.52 -3.70 -25.63
N THR A 409 17.38 -2.68 -24.80
CA THR A 409 18.35 -2.33 -23.76
C THR A 409 17.74 -2.50 -22.39
N ALA A 410 18.54 -2.94 -21.41
CA ALA A 410 18.11 -3.07 -20.02
C ALA A 410 17.53 -1.75 -19.47
N SER A 411 18.12 -0.61 -19.85
CA SER A 411 17.63 0.72 -19.49
C SER A 411 16.26 1.04 -20.13
N GLY A 412 16.05 0.65 -21.40
CA GLY A 412 14.78 0.84 -22.09
C GLY A 412 13.65 -0.01 -21.49
N ILE A 413 13.94 -1.27 -21.14
CA ILE A 413 12.98 -2.15 -20.45
C ILE A 413 12.63 -1.58 -19.07
N SER A 414 13.63 -1.09 -18.31
CA SER A 414 13.40 -0.46 -17.02
C SER A 414 12.54 0.81 -17.12
N MET A 415 12.75 1.64 -18.13
CA MET A 415 11.91 2.82 -18.39
C MET A 415 10.47 2.44 -18.74
N LEU A 416 10.27 1.41 -19.59
CA LEU A 416 8.95 0.93 -19.96
C LEU A 416 8.20 0.32 -18.77
N MET A 417 8.89 -0.48 -17.95
CA MET A 417 8.31 -1.03 -16.70
C MET A 417 7.97 0.08 -15.70
N SER A 418 8.81 1.10 -15.59
CA SER A 418 8.54 2.26 -14.74
C SER A 418 7.32 3.07 -15.20
N ALA A 419 7.12 3.20 -16.51
CA ALA A 419 5.95 3.86 -17.07
C ALA A 419 4.67 3.04 -16.90
N ALA A 420 4.72 1.70 -17.11
CA ALA A 420 3.61 0.80 -16.91
C ALA A 420 3.15 0.73 -15.44
N ASN A 421 4.08 0.88 -14.50
CA ASN A 421 3.78 0.88 -13.07
C ASN A 421 3.01 2.14 -12.60
N GLY A 422 2.83 3.16 -13.44
CA GLY A 422 2.12 4.39 -13.07
C GLY A 422 0.66 4.15 -12.66
N SER A 423 -0.09 3.42 -13.48
CA SER A 423 -1.51 3.09 -13.19
C SER A 423 -1.64 2.17 -11.99
N ILE A 424 -0.81 1.12 -11.92
CA ILE A 424 -0.79 0.18 -10.79
C ILE A 424 -0.44 0.92 -9.49
N ARG A 425 0.48 1.88 -9.53
CA ARG A 425 0.88 2.68 -8.38
C ARG A 425 -0.29 3.49 -7.81
N ASN A 426 -1.12 4.07 -8.66
CA ASN A 426 -2.32 4.79 -8.20
C ASN A 426 -3.33 3.86 -7.53
N VAL A 427 -3.55 2.66 -8.09
CA VAL A 427 -4.43 1.66 -7.48
C VAL A 427 -3.91 1.21 -6.11
N VAL A 428 -2.61 0.93 -6.01
CA VAL A 428 -1.99 0.56 -4.74
C VAL A 428 -2.11 1.70 -3.72
N LYS A 429 -1.90 2.94 -4.15
CA LYS A 429 -2.09 4.11 -3.30
C LYS A 429 -3.53 4.24 -2.82
N ASN A 430 -4.52 4.00 -3.67
CA ASN A 430 -5.91 3.99 -3.25
C ASN A 430 -6.18 2.90 -2.20
N ILE A 431 -5.61 1.71 -2.36
CA ILE A 431 -5.71 0.64 -1.35
C ILE A 431 -5.04 1.05 -0.03
N ASP A 432 -3.86 1.68 -0.09
CA ASP A 432 -3.14 2.15 1.09
C ASP A 432 -3.93 3.25 1.83
N ASP A 433 -4.43 4.27 1.11
CA ASP A 433 -5.07 5.45 1.68
C ASP A 433 -6.50 5.16 2.17
N TYR A 434 -7.29 4.37 1.42
CA TYR A 434 -8.71 4.14 1.71
C TYR A 434 -9.01 2.82 2.44
N LEU A 435 -8.07 1.88 2.47
CA LEU A 435 -8.28 0.59 3.11
C LEU A 435 -7.27 0.34 4.24
N LEU A 436 -5.97 0.33 3.95
CA LEU A 436 -4.95 -0.08 4.93
C LEU A 436 -4.76 0.94 6.04
N ALA A 437 -4.64 2.23 5.72
CA ALA A 437 -4.46 3.27 6.71
C ALA A 437 -5.68 3.42 7.63
N PRO A 438 -6.93 3.49 7.13
CA PRO A 438 -8.11 3.55 7.97
C PRO A 438 -8.31 2.27 8.81
N LEU A 439 -8.05 1.08 8.22
CA LEU A 439 -8.11 -0.18 8.95
C LEU A 439 -7.09 -0.21 10.09
N GLY A 440 -5.85 0.20 9.84
CA GLY A 440 -4.81 0.31 10.87
C GLY A 440 -5.21 1.26 11.99
N LYS A 441 -5.76 2.44 11.64
CA LYS A 441 -6.31 3.40 12.62
C LYS A 441 -7.44 2.79 13.45
N ALA A 442 -8.31 1.99 12.83
CA ALA A 442 -9.41 1.33 13.52
C ALA A 442 -8.90 0.25 14.50
N PHE A 443 -7.90 -0.55 14.13
CA PHE A 443 -7.25 -1.50 15.05
C PHE A 443 -6.54 -0.80 16.20
N PHE A 444 -5.86 0.29 15.92
CA PHE A 444 -5.27 1.13 16.97
C PHE A 444 -6.34 1.66 17.93
N GLY A 445 -7.42 2.27 17.41
CA GLY A 445 -8.53 2.75 18.22
C GLY A 445 -9.17 1.65 19.05
N PHE A 446 -9.34 0.45 18.47
CA PHE A 446 -9.82 -0.73 19.18
C PHE A 446 -8.90 -1.10 20.35
N ASN A 447 -7.59 -1.18 20.13
CA ASN A 447 -6.62 -1.50 21.17
C ASN A 447 -6.58 -0.42 22.26
N MET A 448 -6.64 0.85 21.88
CA MET A 448 -6.69 1.95 22.85
C MET A 448 -7.92 1.92 23.75
N GLN A 449 -9.08 1.48 23.22
CA GLN A 449 -10.34 1.45 23.97
C GLN A 449 -10.52 0.16 24.75
N PHE A 450 -10.25 -1.00 24.16
CA PHE A 450 -10.68 -2.29 24.69
C PHE A 450 -9.53 -3.16 25.21
N ASP A 451 -8.26 -2.88 24.88
CA ASP A 451 -7.15 -3.63 25.44
C ASP A 451 -6.83 -3.16 26.86
N PHE A 452 -6.51 -4.11 27.75
CA PHE A 452 -6.17 -3.83 29.15
C PHE A 452 -4.67 -3.54 29.35
N ASP A 453 -3.85 -3.82 28.34
CA ASP A 453 -2.40 -3.60 28.41
C ASP A 453 -2.10 -2.09 28.32
N LYS A 454 -1.53 -1.54 29.41
CA LYS A 454 -1.15 -0.13 29.48
C LYS A 454 0.15 0.19 28.74
N GLU A 455 0.96 -0.83 28.48
CA GLU A 455 2.27 -0.65 27.85
C GLU A 455 2.19 -0.39 26.34
N ILE A 456 1.00 -0.62 25.74
CA ILE A 456 0.75 -0.32 24.33
C ILE A 456 0.03 1.01 24.10
N LYS A 457 -0.44 1.67 25.20
CA LYS A 457 -1.26 2.89 25.11
C LYS A 457 -0.37 4.13 25.12
N GLY A 458 -0.32 4.83 23.99
CA GLY A 458 0.45 6.07 23.81
C GLY A 458 -0.21 7.01 22.80
N ASP A 459 0.25 8.24 22.77
CA ASP A 459 -0.14 9.24 21.76
C ASP A 459 0.67 8.98 20.48
N LEU A 460 0.15 8.11 19.62
CA LEU A 460 0.80 7.62 18.41
C LEU A 460 -0.04 7.97 17.18
N GLU A 461 0.62 8.34 16.09
CA GLU A 461 0.02 8.54 14.79
C GLU A 461 0.22 7.29 13.92
N ILE A 462 -0.87 6.72 13.42
CA ILE A 462 -0.81 5.55 12.51
C ILE A 462 -0.60 6.04 11.08
N LYS A 463 0.49 5.56 10.48
CA LYS A 463 0.79 5.73 9.05
C LYS A 463 0.91 4.36 8.39
N ALA A 464 0.10 4.11 7.38
CA ALA A 464 0.28 2.92 6.56
C ALA A 464 1.61 3.03 5.81
N ARG A 465 2.51 2.06 6.03
CA ARG A 465 3.73 1.92 5.24
C ARG A 465 3.40 1.08 4.01
N GLY A 466 2.73 1.72 3.03
CA GLY A 466 2.38 1.06 1.77
C GLY A 466 3.58 0.89 0.84
N THR A 467 3.32 0.38 -0.35
CA THR A 467 4.32 0.17 -1.41
C THR A 467 5.07 1.44 -1.79
N GLU A 468 4.46 2.62 -1.61
CA GLU A 468 5.14 3.91 -1.84
C GLU A 468 6.31 4.11 -0.87
N SER A 469 6.13 3.71 0.39
CA SER A 469 7.20 3.74 1.39
C SER A 469 8.30 2.71 1.09
N LEU A 470 7.94 1.52 0.60
CA LEU A 470 8.92 0.50 0.19
C LEU A 470 9.75 0.97 -1.01
N MET A 471 9.12 1.56 -2.02
CA MET A 471 9.83 2.15 -3.17
C MET A 471 10.67 3.37 -2.77
N ALA A 472 10.15 4.23 -1.89
CA ALA A 472 10.90 5.35 -1.34
C ALA A 472 12.12 4.87 -0.53
N ASN A 473 11.97 3.79 0.23
CA ASN A 473 13.06 3.17 0.99
C ASN A 473 14.11 2.57 0.05
N GLU A 474 13.71 1.93 -1.05
CA GLU A 474 14.65 1.39 -2.04
C GLU A 474 15.45 2.51 -2.72
N VAL A 475 14.78 3.58 -3.16
CA VAL A 475 15.45 4.77 -3.72
C VAL A 475 16.35 5.44 -2.68
N ARG A 476 15.91 5.51 -1.42
CA ARG A 476 16.68 6.04 -0.31
C ARG A 476 17.92 5.19 -0.02
N SER A 477 17.77 3.86 -0.02
CA SER A 477 18.87 2.90 0.12
C SER A 477 19.92 3.11 -0.97
N GLN A 478 19.51 3.21 -2.22
CA GLN A 478 20.43 3.46 -3.34
C GLN A 478 21.16 4.80 -3.19
N ARG A 479 20.46 5.88 -2.80
CA ARG A 479 21.06 7.20 -2.56
C ARG A 479 22.03 7.17 -1.38
N LEU A 480 21.69 6.47 -0.30
CA LEU A 480 22.57 6.31 0.86
C LEU A 480 23.81 5.49 0.51
N MET A 481 23.70 4.44 -0.30
CA MET A 481 24.84 3.69 -0.80
C MET A 481 25.75 4.53 -1.69
N GLN A 482 25.17 5.34 -2.59
CA GLN A 482 25.94 6.30 -3.38
C GLN A 482 26.62 7.35 -2.50
N PHE A 483 25.93 7.87 -1.50
CA PHE A 483 26.49 8.80 -0.53
C PHE A 483 27.64 8.17 0.27
N MET A 484 27.49 6.89 0.68
CA MET A 484 28.54 6.15 1.36
C MET A 484 29.81 5.99 0.50
N GLN A 485 29.67 5.79 -0.82
CA GLN A 485 30.81 5.78 -1.75
C GLN A 485 31.54 7.14 -1.78
N VAL A 486 30.81 8.25 -1.74
CA VAL A 486 31.40 9.60 -1.69
C VAL A 486 32.13 9.83 -0.37
N VAL A 487 31.54 9.40 0.75
CA VAL A 487 32.10 9.55 2.10
C VAL A 487 33.26 8.58 2.36
N SER A 488 33.43 7.54 1.57
CA SER A 488 34.61 6.65 1.62
C SER A 488 35.92 7.37 1.27
N ASN A 489 35.84 8.60 0.74
CA ASN A 489 37.01 9.44 0.59
C ASN A 489 37.54 9.90 1.97
N PRO A 490 38.82 9.63 2.31
CA PRO A 490 39.39 9.99 3.62
C PRO A 490 39.26 11.46 4.01
N ALA A 491 39.17 12.35 3.03
CA ALA A 491 39.01 13.78 3.25
C ALA A 491 37.59 14.17 3.73
N LEU A 492 36.58 13.38 3.39
CA LEU A 492 35.16 13.62 3.71
C LEU A 492 34.65 12.78 4.89
N ALA A 493 35.29 11.66 5.17
CA ALA A 493 34.91 10.73 6.23
C ALA A 493 34.72 11.38 7.62
N PRO A 494 35.55 12.33 8.07
CA PRO A 494 35.38 12.97 9.37
C PRO A 494 34.11 13.82 9.50
N PHE A 495 33.49 14.22 8.39
CA PHE A 495 32.29 15.08 8.37
C PHE A 495 30.98 14.29 8.34
N ALA A 496 31.03 12.96 8.20
CA ALA A 496 29.84 12.12 8.10
C ALA A 496 29.66 11.25 9.36
N ARG A 497 28.43 11.13 9.80
CA ARG A 497 28.04 10.22 10.88
C ARG A 497 27.78 8.82 10.29
N MET A 498 28.83 8.02 10.21
CA MET A 498 28.77 6.69 9.60
C MET A 498 27.82 5.73 10.32
N ASP A 499 27.74 5.81 11.65
CA ASP A 499 26.80 5.06 12.47
C ASP A 499 25.34 5.29 12.04
N TYR A 500 24.97 6.56 11.84
CA TYR A 500 23.64 6.93 11.37
C TYR A 500 23.36 6.40 9.95
N ILE A 501 24.32 6.54 9.04
CA ILE A 501 24.17 6.10 7.64
C ILE A 501 23.97 4.59 7.57
N VAL A 502 24.76 3.81 8.32
CA VAL A 502 24.65 2.35 8.35
C VAL A 502 23.31 1.90 8.94
N ARG A 503 22.87 2.52 10.03
CA ARG A 503 21.55 2.24 10.63
C ARG A 503 20.40 2.60 9.71
N GLU A 504 20.53 3.70 8.97
CA GLU A 504 19.50 4.14 8.04
C GLU A 504 19.45 3.25 6.77
N ILE A 505 20.60 2.74 6.31
CA ILE A 505 20.67 1.72 5.26
C ILE A 505 20.00 0.42 5.74
N ALA A 506 20.30 -0.03 6.96
CA ALA A 506 19.67 -1.21 7.54
C ALA A 506 18.14 -1.06 7.60
N LYS A 507 17.63 0.07 8.10
CA LYS A 507 16.20 0.39 8.10
C LYS A 507 15.59 0.39 6.70
N SER A 508 16.28 0.94 5.71
CA SER A 508 15.79 0.98 4.33
C SER A 508 15.77 -0.38 3.64
N MET A 509 16.54 -1.35 4.17
CA MET A 509 16.57 -2.76 3.72
C MET A 509 15.66 -3.67 4.56
N ASP A 510 14.84 -3.09 5.45
CA ASP A 510 13.96 -3.80 6.39
C ASP A 510 14.72 -4.75 7.34
N LEU A 511 15.94 -4.37 7.65
CA LEU A 511 16.79 -5.06 8.63
C LEU A 511 16.75 -4.32 9.97
N ASP A 512 16.73 -5.06 11.07
CA ASP A 512 16.81 -4.49 12.41
C ASP A 512 18.17 -3.80 12.62
N PRO A 513 18.22 -2.45 12.73
CA PRO A 513 19.48 -1.73 12.80
C PRO A 513 20.30 -2.06 14.06
N ASP A 514 19.65 -2.50 15.14
CA ASP A 514 20.31 -2.85 16.40
C ASP A 514 20.94 -4.26 16.35
N LYS A 515 20.50 -5.11 15.42
CA LYS A 515 21.10 -6.43 15.17
C LYS A 515 22.21 -6.41 14.12
N VAL A 516 22.16 -5.43 13.21
CA VAL A 516 23.08 -5.35 12.06
C VAL A 516 24.20 -4.33 12.29
N GLY A 517 23.94 -3.27 13.07
CA GLY A 517 24.89 -2.20 13.33
C GLY A 517 25.45 -2.25 14.75
N ASN A 518 26.77 -2.27 14.89
CA ASN A 518 27.42 -2.14 16.19
C ASN A 518 27.35 -0.69 16.68
N ASN A 519 27.20 -0.50 17.98
CA ASN A 519 27.37 0.81 18.61
C ASN A 519 28.81 1.29 18.48
N MET A 520 29.06 2.62 18.51
CA MET A 520 30.39 3.20 18.38
C MET A 520 31.40 2.60 19.38
N ALA A 521 30.95 2.31 20.60
CA ALA A 521 31.77 1.66 21.62
C ALA A 521 32.13 0.22 21.27
N GLU A 522 31.20 -0.55 20.76
CA GLU A 522 31.40 -1.94 20.32
C GLU A 522 32.27 -2.00 19.06
N ALA A 523 32.06 -1.06 18.12
CA ALA A 523 32.91 -0.95 16.93
C ALA A 523 34.38 -0.59 17.28
N ALA A 524 34.58 0.26 18.28
CA ALA A 524 35.91 0.60 18.77
C ALA A 524 36.59 -0.62 19.42
N ILE A 525 35.87 -1.39 20.25
CA ILE A 525 36.36 -2.60 20.88
C ILE A 525 36.70 -3.67 19.81
N GLN A 526 35.83 -3.86 18.82
CA GLN A 526 36.09 -4.80 17.73
C GLN A 526 37.26 -4.37 16.85
N ALA A 527 37.44 -3.07 16.61
CA ALA A 527 38.60 -2.55 15.87
C ALA A 527 39.90 -2.79 16.63
N GLU A 528 39.88 -2.68 17.96
CA GLU A 528 41.03 -2.93 18.82
C GLU A 528 41.37 -4.45 18.86
N ILE A 529 40.38 -5.31 18.99
CA ILE A 529 40.54 -6.78 18.90
C ILE A 529 41.09 -7.18 17.52
N LEU A 530 40.58 -6.61 16.43
CA LEU A 530 41.06 -6.85 15.07
C LEU A 530 42.51 -6.39 14.86
N LYS A 531 42.90 -5.29 15.51
CA LYS A 531 44.27 -4.77 15.49
C LYS A 531 45.19 -5.71 16.23
N GLU A 532 44.80 -6.16 17.42
CA GLU A 532 45.55 -7.11 18.24
C GLU A 532 45.66 -8.49 17.54
N PHE A 533 44.60 -8.94 16.87
CA PHE A 533 44.61 -10.16 16.06
C PHE A 533 45.54 -10.06 14.84
N ARG A 534 45.63 -8.90 14.18
CA ARG A 534 46.56 -8.67 13.06
C ARG A 534 48.00 -8.56 13.51
N GLU A 535 48.24 -8.02 14.71
CA GLU A 535 49.60 -7.98 15.32
C GLU A 535 50.08 -9.37 15.75
N THR A 536 49.14 -10.21 16.23
CA THR A 536 49.44 -11.58 16.69
C THR A 536 49.56 -12.58 15.53
N ASN A 537 48.80 -12.35 14.42
CA ASN A 537 48.82 -13.16 13.21
C ASN A 537 49.11 -12.28 11.98
N PRO A 538 50.38 -11.89 11.76
CA PRO A 538 50.69 -11.11 10.57
C PRO A 538 50.41 -11.94 9.31
N PRO A 539 49.81 -11.31 8.24
CA PRO A 539 49.56 -12.01 6.99
C PRO A 539 50.88 -12.60 6.45
N PRO A 540 50.83 -13.80 5.82
CA PRO A 540 52.01 -14.43 5.28
C PRO A 540 52.72 -13.48 4.29
N ALA A 541 54.03 -13.37 4.41
CA ALA A 541 54.82 -12.52 3.53
C ALA A 541 54.62 -12.92 2.07
N PRO A 542 54.48 -11.96 1.13
CA PRO A 542 54.31 -12.27 -0.28
C PRO A 542 55.51 -13.06 -0.79
N PRO A 543 55.30 -14.04 -1.69
CA PRO A 543 56.39 -14.85 -2.22
C PRO A 543 57.43 -13.96 -2.91
N PRO A 544 58.75 -14.25 -2.75
CA PRO A 544 59.78 -13.43 -3.35
C PRO A 544 59.75 -13.54 -4.87
N GLY A 545 59.47 -12.46 -5.55
CA GLY A 545 59.49 -12.38 -7.02
C GLY A 545 58.55 -11.41 -7.71
N VAL A 546 57.71 -10.70 -6.99
CA VAL A 546 56.83 -9.69 -7.61
C VAL A 546 57.30 -8.29 -7.21
N ASN A 547 57.95 -7.58 -8.11
CA ASN A 547 58.27 -6.18 -7.92
C ASN A 547 56.99 -5.34 -7.80
N ALA A 548 56.75 -4.80 -6.63
CA ALA A 548 55.68 -3.84 -6.41
C ALA A 548 55.98 -2.52 -7.17
N PRO A 549 55.04 -1.87 -7.81
CA PRO A 549 55.27 -0.56 -8.42
C PRO A 549 55.53 0.48 -7.33
N GLN A 550 56.66 1.14 -7.41
CA GLN A 550 57.13 2.19 -6.52
C GLN A 550 56.35 3.49 -6.70
N ASN A 551 55.06 3.56 -6.47
CA ASN A 551 54.31 4.79 -6.31
C ASN A 551 52.81 4.46 -6.09
N ALA A 552 52.50 3.90 -4.91
CA ALA A 552 51.13 3.93 -4.43
C ALA A 552 51.08 4.72 -3.10
N PRO A 553 50.21 5.68 -2.94
CA PRO A 553 50.02 6.35 -1.66
C PRO A 553 49.50 5.34 -0.63
N ALA A 554 50.07 5.39 0.58
CA ALA A 554 49.68 4.57 1.70
C ALA A 554 48.18 4.71 2.01
N GLY A 555 47.38 3.67 1.70
CA GLY A 555 45.94 3.67 1.97
C GLY A 555 45.09 2.80 1.05
N ALA A 556 45.63 2.14 0.02
CA ALA A 556 44.83 1.27 -0.82
C ALA A 556 44.60 -0.09 -0.17
N GLN A 557 43.39 -0.39 0.24
CA GLN A 557 42.97 -1.71 0.72
C GLN A 557 42.99 -2.72 -0.44
N VAL A 558 43.66 -3.83 -0.18
CA VAL A 558 43.64 -5.00 -1.06
C VAL A 558 42.26 -5.65 -0.97
N GLN A 559 41.53 -5.71 -2.07
CA GLN A 559 40.36 -6.56 -2.19
C GLN A 559 40.78 -8.01 -2.30
N ASP A 560 40.43 -8.83 -1.32
CA ASP A 560 40.48 -10.28 -1.38
C ASP A 560 39.48 -10.80 -2.41
N THR A 561 39.95 -11.14 -3.60
CA THR A 561 39.21 -12.01 -4.52
C THR A 561 39.46 -13.45 -4.14
N GLN A 562 38.53 -14.06 -3.42
CA GLN A 562 38.45 -15.52 -3.38
C GLN A 562 37.92 -16.05 -4.71
N GLY A 563 38.76 -16.79 -5.39
CA GLY A 563 38.45 -17.44 -6.62
C GLY A 563 37.64 -18.71 -6.46
N SER A 564 36.84 -18.98 -7.44
CA SER A 564 36.42 -20.33 -7.81
C SER A 564 36.19 -20.40 -9.29
N GLY A 565 37.06 -21.09 -9.98
CA GLY A 565 36.75 -22.04 -11.07
C GLY A 565 36.36 -21.52 -12.43
N GLY A 566 37.34 -21.54 -13.34
CA GLY A 566 37.27 -22.23 -14.63
C GLY A 566 36.42 -21.59 -15.75
N GLY A 567 37.08 -21.04 -16.78
CA GLY A 567 36.47 -20.80 -18.06
C GLY A 567 37.26 -19.81 -18.94
N THR A 568 38.26 -20.33 -19.63
CA THR A 568 39.00 -19.68 -20.73
C THR A 568 38.03 -19.24 -21.82
N ILE A 569 37.98 -17.93 -22.14
CA ILE A 569 37.55 -17.46 -23.47
C ILE A 569 38.50 -16.35 -23.93
N GLY A 570 38.99 -16.55 -25.13
CA GLY A 570 40.06 -15.82 -25.76
C GLY A 570 39.78 -14.36 -26.05
N THR A 571 40.84 -13.61 -26.00
CA THR A 571 40.97 -12.24 -26.45
C THR A 571 40.76 -12.13 -27.98
N GLY A 572 39.67 -11.43 -28.37
CA GLY A 572 39.46 -10.99 -29.75
C GLY A 572 39.51 -9.48 -29.82
N THR A 573 40.57 -8.99 -30.44
CA THR A 573 40.86 -7.61 -30.81
C THR A 573 39.73 -7.02 -31.69
N ALA A 574 39.34 -5.79 -31.41
CA ALA A 574 38.47 -4.98 -32.27
C ALA A 574 39.20 -4.53 -33.54
N PRO A 575 38.56 -4.48 -34.73
CA PRO A 575 39.03 -3.69 -35.84
C PRO A 575 38.23 -2.39 -36.00
N GLN A 576 38.99 -1.34 -36.36
CA GLN A 576 38.51 -0.02 -36.78
C GLN A 576 37.92 -0.07 -38.22
N PRO A 577 37.13 0.94 -38.60
CA PRO A 577 36.41 0.97 -39.87
C PRO A 577 37.29 1.47 -41.02
N GLY A 578 37.21 0.77 -42.17
CA GLY A 578 37.82 1.17 -43.45
C GLY A 578 36.87 0.90 -44.58
N GLU A 579 36.88 1.82 -45.51
CA GLU A 579 36.06 2.10 -46.66
C GLU A 579 35.98 1.02 -47.75
N GLN A 580 34.87 1.11 -48.49
CA GLN A 580 34.66 0.91 -49.95
C GLN A 580 34.82 -0.47 -50.60
N GLY A 581 33.81 -0.80 -51.43
CA GLY A 581 33.96 -1.66 -52.57
C GLY A 581 32.67 -2.31 -53.08
N PHE A 582 32.08 -1.69 -54.06
CA PHE A 582 31.09 -2.24 -55.00
C PHE A 582 31.53 -3.55 -55.60
N SER A 583 30.66 -4.55 -55.73
CA SER A 583 30.51 -5.30 -56.96
C SER A 583 29.43 -6.38 -56.82
N GLY A 584 28.51 -6.37 -57.76
CA GLY A 584 27.42 -7.29 -57.91
C GLY A 584 27.88 -8.69 -58.34
N ASN A 585 27.03 -9.67 -58.12
CA ASN A 585 26.58 -10.55 -59.18
C ASN A 585 25.41 -11.44 -58.79
N THR A 586 24.51 -11.55 -59.68
CA THR A 586 23.44 -12.49 -59.97
C THR A 586 23.75 -13.95 -59.66
N GLY A 587 22.73 -14.72 -59.23
CA GLY A 587 22.74 -16.17 -59.26
C GLY A 587 21.50 -16.83 -58.66
N GLN A 588 20.58 -17.17 -59.55
CA GLN A 588 19.43 -18.05 -59.40
C GLN A 588 19.76 -19.43 -58.80
N GLN A 589 18.80 -20.02 -58.11
CA GLN A 589 18.24 -21.39 -58.31
C GLN A 589 17.72 -21.90 -56.98
N GLN A 590 16.41 -22.11 -56.81
CA GLN A 590 15.53 -23.24 -57.11
C GLN A 590 15.66 -24.42 -56.15
N ILE A 591 14.47 -24.82 -55.64
CA ILE A 591 13.96 -26.17 -55.34
C ILE A 591 14.41 -26.75 -53.95
N GLN A 592 13.56 -26.90 -52.98
CA GLN A 592 12.47 -27.86 -52.75
C GLN A 592 11.51 -27.38 -51.68
#